data_e037112ff2b1aa03a2f0ec6d7571d2e0
#
_entry.id   e037112ff2b1aa03a2f0ec6d7571d2e0
#
_cell.length_a   1.000
_cell.length_b   1.000
_cell.length_c   1.000
_cell.angle_alpha   90.00
_cell.angle_beta   90.00
_cell.angle_gamma   90.00
#
_symmetry.space_group_name_H-M   'P 1'
#
loop_
_entity.id
_entity.type
_entity.pdbx_description
1 polymer ?
#
loop_
_entity_poly.entity_id
_entity_poly.type
_entity_poly.pdbx_seq_one_letter_code
_entity_poly.pdbx_strand_id
1 'polypeptide(L)'
;GMSIVSGLLIARTGKYKALLVTAMVVMAVGIFLMTGLTASTGDWPLWLWLFVLGIGIGPAMSGYTLVVQNSVPIARLGVATSTLTFIRQIGGTVGLAVAGTTLTSTVTSKLPGDLARNGVPASLGQHLSATSNSNLTGVGNVGHKLAQVLPPQAQHLVPAIVRALHQALAQGIASSFWIGFVAAVIAVIATLFLKELPLRTTHQDGPPPPAAPGEAEPEEAEGELVKAG
;
A
#
# COMPACT_ATOMS: atom_id res chain seq x y z
N GLY A 1 -12.19 0.15 -7.47
CA GLY A 1 -13.40 -0.70 -7.52
C GLY A 1 -13.69 -1.39 -6.18
N MET A 2 -12.73 -2.12 -5.62
CA MET A 2 -12.94 -2.93 -4.38
C MET A 2 -13.23 -2.11 -3.13
N SER A 3 -12.75 -0.87 -3.04
CA SER A 3 -13.07 0.02 -1.92
C SER A 3 -14.57 0.39 -1.87
N ILE A 4 -15.20 0.58 -3.03
CA ILE A 4 -16.64 0.86 -3.13
C ILE A 4 -17.45 -0.36 -2.73
N VAL A 5 -17.08 -1.54 -3.25
CA VAL A 5 -17.73 -2.81 -2.93
C VAL A 5 -17.66 -3.10 -1.43
N SER A 6 -16.51 -2.86 -0.80
CA SER A 6 -16.35 -3.06 0.64
C SER A 6 -17.21 -2.10 1.47
N GLY A 7 -17.29 -0.83 1.06
CA GLY A 7 -18.17 0.15 1.70
C GLY A 7 -19.64 -0.27 1.66
N LEU A 8 -20.12 -0.73 0.50
CA LEU A 8 -21.47 -1.26 0.34
C LEU A 8 -21.72 -2.52 1.18
N LEU A 9 -20.73 -3.41 1.27
CA LEU A 9 -20.84 -4.63 2.05
C LEU A 9 -20.92 -4.34 3.55
N ILE A 10 -20.10 -3.41 4.04
CA ILE A 10 -20.15 -2.92 5.43
C ILE A 10 -21.51 -2.28 5.72
N ALA A 11 -22.00 -1.43 4.81
CA ALA A 11 -23.30 -0.76 4.97
C ALA A 11 -24.47 -1.77 5.06
N ARG A 12 -24.39 -2.88 4.35
CA ARG A 12 -25.43 -3.94 4.36
C ARG A 12 -25.32 -4.89 5.54
N THR A 13 -24.11 -5.27 5.94
CA THR A 13 -23.89 -6.30 6.97
C THR A 13 -23.70 -5.75 8.36
N GLY A 14 -23.34 -4.49 8.51
CA GLY A 14 -23.00 -3.86 9.79
C GLY A 14 -21.73 -4.40 10.47
N LYS A 15 -21.14 -5.49 9.91
CA LYS A 15 -19.99 -6.19 10.48
C LYS A 15 -18.73 -5.84 9.69
N TYR A 16 -17.96 -4.87 10.18
CA TYR A 16 -16.73 -4.45 9.51
C TYR A 16 -15.49 -5.30 9.89
N LYS A 17 -15.49 -5.91 11.09
CA LYS A 17 -14.34 -6.69 11.58
C LYS A 17 -14.06 -7.90 10.69
N ALA A 18 -15.08 -8.71 10.37
CA ALA A 18 -14.92 -9.88 9.52
C ALA A 18 -14.38 -9.49 8.13
N LEU A 19 -14.90 -8.40 7.55
CA LEU A 19 -14.44 -7.91 6.26
C LEU A 19 -12.96 -7.44 6.33
N LEU A 20 -12.59 -6.71 7.39
CA LEU A 20 -11.21 -6.25 7.59
C LEU A 20 -10.24 -7.41 7.75
N VAL A 21 -10.58 -8.40 8.59
CA VAL A 21 -9.74 -9.59 8.79
C VAL A 21 -9.57 -10.34 7.47
N THR A 22 -10.67 -10.57 6.73
CA THR A 22 -10.61 -11.23 5.42
C THR A 22 -9.75 -10.44 4.43
N ALA A 23 -9.91 -9.12 4.36
CA ALA A 23 -9.12 -8.25 3.50
C ALA A 23 -7.62 -8.31 3.84
N MET A 24 -7.28 -8.28 5.13
CA MET A 24 -5.90 -8.37 5.59
C MET A 24 -5.27 -9.74 5.30
N VAL A 25 -6.03 -10.83 5.46
CA VAL A 25 -5.58 -12.18 5.10
C VAL A 25 -5.35 -12.27 3.58
N VAL A 26 -6.29 -11.80 2.77
CA VAL A 26 -6.14 -11.78 1.30
C VAL A 26 -4.93 -10.94 0.89
N MET A 27 -4.71 -9.78 1.53
CA MET A 27 -3.52 -8.95 1.29
C MET A 27 -2.23 -9.70 1.66
N ALA A 28 -2.18 -10.36 2.83
CA ALA A 28 -1.03 -11.16 3.25
C ALA A 28 -0.74 -12.31 2.28
N VAL A 29 -1.78 -12.99 1.78
CA VAL A 29 -1.63 -14.01 0.73
C VAL A 29 -1.09 -13.40 -0.56
N GLY A 30 -1.59 -12.25 -1.00
CA GLY A 30 -1.07 -11.54 -2.17
C GLY A 30 0.40 -11.19 -2.04
N ILE A 31 0.82 -10.66 -0.88
CA ILE A 31 2.23 -10.36 -0.58
C ILE A 31 3.06 -11.65 -0.56
N PHE A 32 2.56 -12.71 0.05
CA PHE A 32 3.24 -14.01 0.08
C PHE A 32 3.49 -14.57 -1.33
N LEU A 33 2.50 -14.50 -2.21
CA LEU A 33 2.68 -14.91 -3.61
C LEU A 33 3.78 -14.11 -4.31
N MET A 34 3.91 -12.81 -4.01
CA MET A 34 4.97 -11.96 -4.55
C MET A 34 6.37 -12.33 -4.04
N THR A 35 6.52 -13.03 -2.91
CA THR A 35 7.83 -13.54 -2.46
C THR A 35 8.39 -14.61 -3.38
N GLY A 36 7.55 -15.29 -4.17
CA GLY A 36 7.93 -16.26 -5.18
C GLY A 36 8.35 -15.67 -6.52
N LEU A 37 8.48 -14.33 -6.64
CA LEU A 37 8.86 -13.67 -7.88
C LEU A 37 10.25 -14.11 -8.35
N THR A 38 10.32 -14.55 -9.61
CA THR A 38 11.57 -14.95 -10.28
C THR A 38 11.71 -14.24 -11.63
N ALA A 39 12.92 -14.17 -12.16
CA ALA A 39 13.16 -13.58 -13.48
C ALA A 39 12.43 -14.33 -14.64
N SER A 40 11.99 -15.55 -14.39
CA SER A 40 11.22 -16.38 -15.34
C SER A 40 9.70 -16.36 -15.08
N THR A 41 9.23 -15.59 -14.10
CA THR A 41 7.80 -15.47 -13.82
C THR A 41 7.12 -14.81 -15.01
N GLY A 42 6.15 -15.51 -15.60
CA GLY A 42 5.37 -14.99 -16.73
C GLY A 42 4.44 -13.85 -16.31
N ASP A 43 3.91 -13.11 -17.27
CA ASP A 43 3.04 -11.96 -17.01
C ASP A 43 1.71 -12.36 -16.34
N TRP A 44 1.15 -13.52 -16.73
CA TRP A 44 -0.13 -13.98 -16.21
C TRP A 44 -0.15 -14.24 -14.70
N PRO A 45 0.79 -14.99 -14.09
CA PRO A 45 0.87 -15.13 -12.65
C PRO A 45 1.06 -13.79 -11.94
N LEU A 46 1.86 -12.87 -12.52
CA LEU A 46 2.10 -11.55 -11.95
C LEU A 46 0.81 -10.73 -11.85
N TRP A 47 0.01 -10.70 -12.94
CA TRP A 47 -1.30 -10.02 -12.94
C TRP A 47 -2.25 -10.61 -11.90
N LEU A 48 -2.27 -11.95 -11.76
CA LEU A 48 -3.10 -12.61 -10.77
C LEU A 48 -2.69 -12.24 -9.34
N TRP A 49 -1.40 -12.25 -9.04
CA TRP A 49 -0.87 -11.90 -7.70
C TRP A 49 -1.15 -10.43 -7.34
N LEU A 50 -0.96 -9.52 -8.29
CA LEU A 50 -1.30 -8.10 -8.12
C LEU A 50 -2.81 -7.90 -7.93
N PHE A 51 -3.63 -8.66 -8.62
CA PHE A 51 -5.08 -8.62 -8.48
C PHE A 51 -5.52 -9.06 -7.07
N VAL A 52 -4.98 -10.19 -6.58
CA VAL A 52 -5.23 -10.66 -5.21
C VAL A 52 -4.81 -9.62 -4.17
N LEU A 53 -3.64 -9.04 -4.34
CA LEU A 53 -3.13 -7.98 -3.47
C LEU A 53 -4.07 -6.76 -3.47
N GLY A 54 -4.54 -6.34 -4.65
CA GLY A 54 -5.47 -5.22 -4.80
C GLY A 54 -6.83 -5.45 -4.14
N ILE A 55 -7.34 -6.70 -4.16
CA ILE A 55 -8.56 -7.09 -3.44
C ILE A 55 -8.40 -6.88 -1.93
N GLY A 56 -7.23 -7.16 -1.36
CA GLY A 56 -6.96 -6.97 0.06
C GLY A 56 -6.78 -5.49 0.45
N ILE A 57 -6.02 -4.72 -0.34
CA ILE A 57 -5.72 -3.31 -0.03
C ILE A 57 -6.97 -2.43 -0.03
N GLY A 58 -7.88 -2.62 -1.01
CA GLY A 58 -9.07 -1.77 -1.16
C GLY A 58 -9.93 -1.69 0.11
N PRO A 59 -10.43 -2.82 0.61
CA PRO A 59 -11.22 -2.85 1.84
C PRO A 59 -10.44 -2.43 3.10
N ALA A 60 -9.15 -2.73 3.17
CA ALA A 60 -8.32 -2.32 4.30
C ALA A 60 -8.25 -0.80 4.43
N MET A 61 -8.02 -0.09 3.31
CA MET A 61 -7.92 1.37 3.31
C MET A 61 -9.21 2.06 3.77
N SER A 62 -10.36 1.66 3.23
CA SER A 62 -11.66 2.24 3.60
C SER A 62 -12.12 1.80 4.98
N GLY A 63 -11.93 0.53 5.33
CA GLY A 63 -12.40 -0.05 6.57
C GLY A 63 -11.69 0.52 7.80
N TYR A 64 -10.37 0.66 7.80
CA TYR A 64 -9.65 1.29 8.92
C TYR A 64 -10.03 2.75 9.10
N THR A 65 -10.28 3.48 8.01
CA THR A 65 -10.76 4.86 8.08
C THR A 65 -12.13 4.91 8.79
N LEU A 66 -13.04 4.01 8.39
CA LEU A 66 -14.36 3.89 9.00
C LEU A 66 -14.28 3.54 10.49
N VAL A 67 -13.43 2.57 10.86
CA VAL A 67 -13.22 2.18 12.28
C VAL A 67 -12.78 3.35 13.11
N VAL A 68 -11.79 4.13 12.65
CA VAL A 68 -11.27 5.29 13.36
C VAL A 68 -12.36 6.36 13.50
N GLN A 69 -13.10 6.65 12.43
CA GLN A 69 -14.19 7.62 12.46
C GLN A 69 -15.32 7.20 13.40
N ASN A 70 -15.64 5.91 13.45
CA ASN A 70 -16.69 5.38 14.33
C ASN A 70 -16.30 5.34 15.83
N SER A 71 -15.00 5.34 16.12
CA SER A 71 -14.46 5.23 17.48
C SER A 71 -14.31 6.56 18.21
N VAL A 72 -14.50 7.71 17.51
CA VAL A 72 -14.32 9.05 18.09
C VAL A 72 -15.60 9.90 18.02
N PRO A 73 -15.81 10.86 18.93
CA PRO A 73 -16.89 11.85 18.82
C PRO A 73 -16.75 12.71 17.56
N ILE A 74 -17.87 13.20 17.02
CA ILE A 74 -17.93 14.05 15.82
C ILE A 74 -16.99 15.25 15.92
N ALA A 75 -16.94 15.89 17.09
CA ALA A 75 -16.07 17.05 17.34
C ALA A 75 -14.56 16.75 17.19
N ARG A 76 -14.16 15.47 17.23
CA ARG A 76 -12.75 15.04 17.12
C ARG A 76 -12.43 14.29 15.83
N LEU A 77 -13.37 14.19 14.89
CA LEU A 77 -13.19 13.48 13.62
C LEU A 77 -12.01 14.03 12.81
N GLY A 78 -11.85 15.35 12.76
CA GLY A 78 -10.75 15.99 12.06
C GLY A 78 -9.38 15.57 12.62
N VAL A 79 -9.22 15.59 13.93
CA VAL A 79 -7.98 15.19 14.61
C VAL A 79 -7.70 13.69 14.38
N ALA A 80 -8.71 12.84 14.50
CA ALA A 80 -8.56 11.41 14.33
C ALA A 80 -8.16 11.03 12.91
N THR A 81 -8.78 11.64 11.88
CA THR A 81 -8.47 11.36 10.48
C THR A 81 -7.10 11.90 10.08
N SER A 82 -6.71 13.08 10.56
CA SER A 82 -5.36 13.62 10.31
C SER A 82 -4.27 12.78 10.97
N THR A 83 -4.50 12.33 12.21
CA THR A 83 -3.59 11.42 12.93
C THR A 83 -3.45 10.08 12.18
N LEU A 84 -4.56 9.48 11.72
CA LEU A 84 -4.53 8.26 10.93
C LEU A 84 -3.70 8.44 9.65
N THR A 85 -3.92 9.54 8.94
CA THR A 85 -3.18 9.86 7.71
C THR A 85 -1.69 10.06 7.99
N PHE A 86 -1.36 10.76 9.06
CA PHE A 86 0.02 10.99 9.49
C PHE A 86 0.75 9.68 9.81
N ILE A 87 0.14 8.81 10.64
CA ILE A 87 0.72 7.49 10.98
C ILE A 87 0.89 6.64 9.72
N ARG A 88 -0.09 6.67 8.81
CA ARG A 88 -0.02 5.94 7.54
C ARG A 88 1.13 6.42 6.66
N GLN A 89 1.37 7.73 6.61
CA GLN A 89 2.49 8.31 5.86
C GLN A 89 3.84 7.94 6.47
N ILE A 90 4.00 8.04 7.78
CA ILE A 90 5.22 7.61 8.47
C ILE A 90 5.47 6.12 8.20
N GLY A 91 4.46 5.27 8.41
CA GLY A 91 4.58 3.84 8.14
C GLY A 91 4.97 3.53 6.69
N GLY A 92 4.37 4.24 5.72
CA GLY A 92 4.72 4.13 4.31
C GLY A 92 6.17 4.52 4.02
N THR A 93 6.63 5.63 4.57
CA THR A 93 8.02 6.11 4.38
C THR A 93 9.04 5.15 4.99
N VAL A 94 8.80 4.70 6.23
CA VAL A 94 9.66 3.71 6.89
C VAL A 94 9.66 2.39 6.11
N GLY A 95 8.48 1.90 5.71
CA GLY A 95 8.34 0.68 4.91
C GLY A 95 9.10 0.77 3.59
N LEU A 96 8.99 1.90 2.87
CA LEU A 96 9.72 2.13 1.62
C LEU A 96 11.25 2.17 1.85
N ALA A 97 11.72 2.81 2.92
CA ALA A 97 13.14 2.85 3.26
C ALA A 97 13.70 1.45 3.55
N VAL A 98 12.98 0.65 4.34
CA VAL A 98 13.36 -0.75 4.64
C VAL A 98 13.34 -1.61 3.38
N ALA A 99 12.31 -1.50 2.55
CA ALA A 99 12.22 -2.23 1.29
C ALA A 99 13.35 -1.84 0.32
N GLY A 100 13.65 -0.53 0.21
CA GLY A 100 14.72 -0.01 -0.64
C GLY A 100 16.11 -0.47 -0.20
N THR A 101 16.41 -0.44 1.09
CA THR A 101 17.68 -0.95 1.61
C THR A 101 17.83 -2.45 1.41
N THR A 102 16.77 -3.22 1.62
CA THR A 102 16.75 -4.67 1.37
C THR A 102 16.96 -5.00 -0.10
N LEU A 103 16.27 -4.29 -0.99
CA LEU A 103 16.45 -4.43 -2.44
C LEU A 103 17.91 -4.18 -2.81
N THR A 104 18.46 -3.03 -2.41
CA THR A 104 19.83 -2.64 -2.76
C THR A 104 20.85 -3.63 -2.20
N SER A 105 20.74 -4.02 -0.94
CA SER A 105 21.66 -4.98 -0.31
C SER A 105 21.59 -6.35 -0.97
N THR A 106 20.40 -6.83 -1.31
CA THR A 106 20.22 -8.12 -1.99
C THR A 106 20.80 -8.08 -3.40
N VAL A 107 20.52 -7.03 -4.17
CA VAL A 107 21.08 -6.87 -5.50
C VAL A 107 22.61 -6.82 -5.46
N THR A 108 23.18 -5.99 -4.57
CA THR A 108 24.64 -5.86 -4.44
C THR A 108 25.31 -7.17 -4.03
N SER A 109 24.69 -7.95 -3.16
CA SER A 109 25.24 -9.23 -2.68
C SER A 109 25.09 -10.37 -3.70
N LYS A 110 24.00 -10.40 -4.47
CA LYS A 110 23.70 -11.48 -5.41
C LYS A 110 24.24 -11.24 -6.82
N LEU A 111 24.34 -9.98 -7.26
CA LEU A 111 24.79 -9.63 -8.60
C LEU A 111 26.14 -10.23 -8.99
N PRO A 112 27.19 -10.24 -8.16
CA PRO A 112 28.47 -10.85 -8.52
C PRO A 112 28.35 -12.36 -8.82
N GLY A 113 27.57 -13.08 -7.99
CA GLY A 113 27.31 -14.50 -8.15
C GLY A 113 26.50 -14.80 -9.42
N ASP A 114 25.49 -13.99 -9.71
CA ASP A 114 24.64 -14.16 -10.89
C ASP A 114 25.40 -13.78 -12.17
N LEU A 115 26.31 -12.81 -12.14
CA LEU A 115 27.22 -12.49 -13.24
C LEU A 115 28.15 -13.68 -13.52
N ALA A 116 28.77 -14.25 -12.48
CA ALA A 116 29.65 -15.42 -12.63
C ALA A 116 28.91 -16.63 -13.22
N ARG A 117 27.68 -16.90 -12.76
CA ARG A 117 26.82 -17.98 -13.29
C ARG A 117 26.46 -17.78 -14.76
N ASN A 118 26.35 -16.56 -15.22
CA ASN A 118 26.06 -16.22 -16.61
C ASN A 118 27.33 -16.06 -17.46
N GLY A 119 28.52 -16.45 -16.96
CA GLY A 119 29.75 -16.48 -17.71
C GLY A 119 30.45 -15.12 -17.88
N VAL A 120 30.11 -14.13 -17.03
CA VAL A 120 30.76 -12.82 -17.04
C VAL A 120 32.07 -12.90 -16.24
N PRO A 121 33.24 -12.49 -16.78
CA PRO A 121 34.50 -12.48 -16.05
C PRO A 121 34.42 -11.64 -14.75
N ALA A 122 35.04 -12.13 -13.68
CA ALA A 122 34.99 -11.51 -12.36
C ALA A 122 35.51 -10.04 -12.34
N SER A 123 36.49 -9.72 -13.19
CA SER A 123 37.02 -8.37 -13.36
C SER A 123 35.96 -7.37 -13.84
N LEU A 124 35.16 -7.76 -14.84
CA LEU A 124 34.05 -6.95 -15.33
C LEU A 124 32.90 -6.90 -14.30
N GLY A 125 32.64 -7.99 -13.61
CA GLY A 125 31.61 -8.08 -12.58
C GLY A 125 31.86 -7.11 -11.40
N GLN A 126 33.09 -6.96 -10.97
CA GLN A 126 33.47 -6.03 -9.90
C GLN A 126 33.29 -4.55 -10.32
N HIS A 127 33.68 -4.20 -11.53
CA HIS A 127 33.46 -2.85 -12.07
C HIS A 127 31.96 -2.53 -12.22
N LEU A 128 31.16 -3.47 -12.69
CA LEU A 128 29.72 -3.30 -12.86
C LEU A 128 29.01 -3.19 -11.51
N SER A 129 29.38 -3.98 -10.50
CA SER A 129 28.77 -3.90 -9.17
C SER A 129 29.13 -2.58 -8.44
N ALA A 130 30.33 -2.07 -8.63
CA ALA A 130 30.72 -0.75 -8.08
C ALA A 130 29.95 0.42 -8.75
N THR A 131 29.69 0.31 -10.05
CA THR A 131 28.97 1.33 -10.83
C THR A 131 27.45 1.23 -10.63
N SER A 132 26.92 0.06 -10.31
CA SER A 132 25.48 -0.17 -10.15
C SER A 132 24.89 0.51 -8.91
N ASN A 133 25.71 0.83 -7.90
CA ASN A 133 25.26 1.55 -6.71
C ASN A 133 24.76 2.98 -6.99
N SER A 134 25.12 3.57 -8.13
CA SER A 134 24.79 4.96 -8.43
C SER A 134 23.70 5.16 -9.50
N ASN A 135 23.36 4.13 -10.30
CA ASN A 135 22.53 4.34 -11.50
C ASN A 135 21.47 3.24 -11.81
N LEU A 136 21.04 2.44 -10.81
CA LEU A 136 20.01 1.39 -11.02
C LEU A 136 18.59 1.93 -11.28
N THR A 137 18.38 3.22 -11.30
CA THR A 137 17.06 3.85 -11.48
C THR A 137 16.49 3.77 -12.91
N GLY A 138 17.23 3.18 -13.86
CA GLY A 138 16.82 3.12 -15.26
C GLY A 138 16.90 1.72 -15.89
N VAL A 139 16.29 0.70 -15.24
CA VAL A 139 16.37 -0.71 -15.68
C VAL A 139 15.88 -0.93 -17.12
N GLY A 140 14.96 -0.12 -17.63
CA GLY A 140 14.42 -0.28 -18.99
C GLY A 140 15.42 -0.07 -20.13
N ASN A 141 16.53 0.65 -19.92
CA ASN A 141 17.52 0.99 -20.95
C ASN A 141 18.94 0.53 -20.60
N VAL A 142 19.10 -0.36 -19.60
CA VAL A 142 20.42 -0.83 -19.15
C VAL A 142 21.18 -1.53 -20.25
N GLY A 143 20.50 -2.34 -21.08
CA GLY A 143 21.13 -3.03 -22.21
C GLY A 143 21.75 -2.07 -23.22
N HIS A 144 21.05 -1.00 -23.59
CA HIS A 144 21.56 0.02 -24.51
C HIS A 144 22.73 0.83 -23.90
N LYS A 145 22.63 1.20 -22.64
CA LYS A 145 23.71 1.93 -21.93
C LYS A 145 24.95 1.06 -21.77
N LEU A 146 24.78 -0.21 -21.43
CA LEU A 146 25.90 -1.17 -21.34
C LEU A 146 26.58 -1.37 -22.69
N ALA A 147 25.82 -1.48 -23.79
CA ALA A 147 26.37 -1.60 -25.12
C ALA A 147 27.20 -0.39 -25.54
N GLN A 148 26.91 0.80 -25.00
CA GLN A 148 27.68 2.03 -25.28
C GLN A 148 28.94 2.16 -24.41
N VAL A 149 28.93 1.62 -23.19
CA VAL A 149 30.03 1.76 -22.22
C VAL A 149 31.01 0.60 -22.29
N LEU A 150 30.57 -0.59 -22.72
CA LEU A 150 31.44 -1.74 -22.81
C LEU A 150 32.33 -1.70 -24.10
N PRO A 151 33.63 -2.12 -23.99
CA PRO A 151 34.49 -2.28 -25.14
C PRO A 151 33.88 -3.23 -26.19
N PRO A 152 34.15 -3.05 -27.48
CA PRO A 152 33.58 -3.88 -28.55
C PRO A 152 33.76 -5.40 -28.33
N GLN A 153 34.88 -5.81 -27.71
CA GLN A 153 35.19 -7.19 -27.36
C GLN A 153 34.27 -7.79 -26.28
N ALA A 154 33.65 -6.97 -25.45
CA ALA A 154 32.77 -7.40 -24.37
C ALA A 154 31.27 -7.26 -24.71
N GLN A 155 30.91 -6.75 -25.87
CA GLN A 155 29.52 -6.56 -26.29
C GLN A 155 28.73 -7.87 -26.38
N HIS A 156 29.38 -8.99 -26.68
CA HIS A 156 28.75 -10.32 -26.69
C HIS A 156 28.27 -10.76 -25.28
N LEU A 157 28.78 -10.13 -24.21
CA LEU A 157 28.36 -10.40 -22.81
C LEU A 157 27.13 -9.61 -22.39
N VAL A 158 26.67 -8.60 -23.14
CA VAL A 158 25.53 -7.77 -22.82
C VAL A 158 24.27 -8.61 -22.47
N PRO A 159 23.89 -9.62 -23.25
CA PRO A 159 22.71 -10.45 -22.90
C PRO A 159 22.90 -11.24 -21.60
N ALA A 160 24.12 -11.66 -21.29
CA ALA A 160 24.45 -12.36 -20.05
C ALA A 160 24.36 -11.42 -18.84
N ILE A 161 24.88 -10.21 -18.96
CA ILE A 161 24.82 -9.17 -17.93
C ILE A 161 23.37 -8.76 -17.66
N VAL A 162 22.59 -8.56 -18.71
CA VAL A 162 21.16 -8.20 -18.58
C VAL A 162 20.37 -9.31 -17.87
N ARG A 163 20.62 -10.58 -18.21
CA ARG A 163 19.99 -11.72 -17.51
C ARG A 163 20.39 -11.79 -16.04
N ALA A 164 21.66 -11.63 -15.71
CA ALA A 164 22.14 -11.60 -14.34
C ALA A 164 21.50 -10.46 -13.53
N LEU A 165 21.40 -9.29 -14.15
CA LEU A 165 20.76 -8.13 -13.52
C LEU A 165 19.27 -8.39 -13.26
N HIS A 166 18.53 -8.95 -14.22
CA HIS A 166 17.12 -9.32 -14.02
C HIS A 166 16.96 -10.36 -12.91
N GLN A 167 17.86 -11.34 -12.81
CA GLN A 167 17.84 -12.33 -11.72
C GLN A 167 18.09 -11.69 -10.36
N ALA A 168 19.12 -10.86 -10.25
CA ALA A 168 19.43 -10.15 -9.00
C ALA A 168 18.30 -9.20 -8.56
N LEU A 169 17.68 -8.48 -9.51
CA LEU A 169 16.56 -7.61 -9.24
C LEU A 169 15.32 -8.39 -8.80
N ALA A 170 14.97 -9.48 -9.48
CA ALA A 170 13.84 -10.33 -9.08
C ALA A 170 14.02 -10.87 -7.66
N GLN A 171 15.23 -11.34 -7.32
CA GLN A 171 15.55 -11.79 -5.97
C GLN A 171 15.48 -10.65 -4.94
N GLY A 172 15.96 -9.45 -5.29
CA GLY A 172 15.89 -8.28 -4.43
C GLY A 172 14.45 -7.84 -4.15
N ILE A 173 13.61 -7.82 -5.18
CA ILE A 173 12.18 -7.53 -5.06
C ILE A 173 11.48 -8.59 -4.19
N ALA A 174 11.72 -9.87 -4.45
CA ALA A 174 11.16 -10.97 -3.65
C ALA A 174 11.56 -10.89 -2.18
N SER A 175 12.81 -10.52 -1.88
CA SER A 175 13.30 -10.32 -0.51
C SER A 175 12.61 -9.15 0.20
N SER A 176 12.31 -8.07 -0.53
CA SER A 176 11.57 -6.93 0.01
C SER A 176 10.12 -7.31 0.34
N PHE A 177 9.48 -8.14 -0.49
CA PHE A 177 8.14 -8.67 -0.20
C PHE A 177 8.11 -9.60 1.00
N TRP A 178 9.20 -10.30 1.31
CA TRP A 178 9.27 -11.13 2.51
C TRP A 178 9.13 -10.32 3.80
N ILE A 179 9.77 -9.15 3.86
CA ILE A 179 9.60 -8.22 4.99
C ILE A 179 8.16 -7.69 5.04
N GLY A 180 7.60 -7.33 3.87
CA GLY A 180 6.20 -6.92 3.76
C GLY A 180 5.23 -7.99 4.24
N PHE A 181 5.51 -9.27 3.95
CA PHE A 181 4.71 -10.40 4.43
C PHE A 181 4.72 -10.53 5.96
N VAL A 182 5.89 -10.43 6.59
CA VAL A 182 5.98 -10.44 8.06
C VAL A 182 5.18 -9.29 8.66
N ALA A 183 5.30 -8.08 8.12
CA ALA A 183 4.50 -6.93 8.56
C ALA A 183 3.00 -7.16 8.36
N ALA A 184 2.58 -7.76 7.24
CA ALA A 184 1.19 -8.09 6.98
C ALA A 184 0.63 -9.12 7.96
N VAL A 185 1.41 -10.14 8.32
CA VAL A 185 1.02 -11.13 9.34
C VAL A 185 0.82 -10.46 10.70
N ILE A 186 1.72 -9.57 11.10
CA ILE A 186 1.57 -8.79 12.34
C ILE A 186 0.29 -7.95 12.29
N ALA A 187 0.01 -7.32 11.14
CA ALA A 187 -1.21 -6.53 10.95
C ALA A 187 -2.49 -7.38 10.99
N VAL A 188 -2.47 -8.61 10.43
CA VAL A 188 -3.59 -9.57 10.56
C VAL A 188 -3.83 -9.90 12.04
N ILE A 189 -2.78 -10.23 12.79
CA ILE A 189 -2.87 -10.54 14.21
C ILE A 189 -3.44 -9.34 14.98
N ALA A 190 -2.91 -8.14 14.75
CA ALA A 190 -3.41 -6.91 15.37
C ALA A 190 -4.90 -6.67 15.06
N THR A 191 -5.33 -6.94 13.82
CA THR A 191 -6.73 -6.78 13.41
C THR A 191 -7.66 -7.78 14.11
N LEU A 192 -7.20 -8.99 14.42
CA LEU A 192 -7.97 -9.96 15.18
C LEU A 192 -8.29 -9.48 16.60
N PHE A 193 -7.37 -8.73 17.22
CA PHE A 193 -7.59 -8.12 18.55
C PHE A 193 -8.48 -6.86 18.50
N LEU A 194 -8.83 -6.36 17.33
CA LEU A 194 -9.69 -5.21 17.19
C LEU A 194 -11.08 -5.52 17.76
N LYS A 195 -11.55 -4.70 18.72
CA LYS A 195 -12.90 -4.81 19.26
C LYS A 195 -13.90 -4.23 18.26
N GLU A 196 -14.94 -4.98 17.95
CA GLU A 196 -16.01 -4.52 17.08
C GLU A 196 -16.92 -3.55 17.87
N LEU A 197 -17.03 -2.31 17.40
CA LEU A 197 -17.95 -1.32 17.92
C LEU A 197 -19.16 -1.26 16.97
N PRO A 198 -20.39 -1.20 17.49
CA PRO A 198 -21.57 -1.04 16.64
C PRO A 198 -21.45 0.25 15.82
N LEU A 199 -21.77 0.16 14.53
CA LEU A 199 -21.78 1.34 13.65
C LEU A 199 -22.87 2.31 14.16
N ARG A 200 -22.52 3.58 14.25
CA ARG A 200 -23.48 4.63 14.54
C ARG A 200 -24.46 4.74 13.38
N THR A 201 -25.73 4.44 13.65
CA THR A 201 -26.78 4.46 12.64
C THR A 201 -27.46 5.81 12.50
N THR A 202 -27.16 6.78 13.40
CA THR A 202 -27.85 8.07 13.42
C THR A 202 -26.89 9.22 13.65
N HIS A 203 -26.92 10.20 12.76
CA HIS A 203 -26.25 11.49 12.90
C HIS A 203 -27.04 12.47 13.81
N GLN A 204 -27.92 11.99 14.68
CA GLN A 204 -28.95 12.79 15.37
C GLN A 204 -28.80 12.88 16.89
N ASP A 205 -27.59 12.88 17.44
CA ASP A 205 -27.38 13.19 18.85
C ASP A 205 -26.57 14.48 19.09
N GLY A 206 -26.69 15.45 18.22
CA GLY A 206 -26.33 16.83 18.50
C GLY A 206 -27.58 17.63 18.85
N PRO A 207 -27.56 18.53 19.84
CA PRO A 207 -28.63 19.50 19.98
C PRO A 207 -28.82 20.24 18.67
N PRO A 208 -30.06 20.59 18.27
CA PRO A 208 -30.28 21.33 17.04
C PRO A 208 -29.39 22.59 17.07
N PRO A 209 -28.82 22.99 15.90
CA PRO A 209 -28.05 24.22 15.85
C PRO A 209 -28.91 25.36 16.41
N PRO A 210 -28.34 26.27 17.24
CA PRO A 210 -29.07 27.43 17.71
C PRO A 210 -29.65 28.14 16.50
N ALA A 211 -30.95 28.40 16.53
CA ALA A 211 -31.64 29.13 15.46
C ALA A 211 -30.83 30.37 15.10
N ALA A 212 -30.57 30.60 13.82
CA ALA A 212 -29.85 31.78 13.38
C ALA A 212 -30.62 33.02 13.87
N PRO A 213 -29.94 34.06 14.41
CA PRO A 213 -30.64 35.28 14.87
C PRO A 213 -31.24 35.95 13.65
N GLY A 214 -32.52 35.76 13.40
CA GLY A 214 -33.25 36.33 12.27
C GLY A 214 -34.49 35.56 11.82
N GLU A 215 -34.68 34.29 12.23
CA GLU A 215 -35.93 33.56 11.99
C GLU A 215 -36.80 33.61 13.24
N ALA A 216 -37.25 34.82 13.64
CA ALA A 216 -38.40 34.98 14.50
C ALA A 216 -39.63 34.71 13.62
N GLU A 217 -40.38 33.65 13.97
CA GLU A 217 -41.65 33.33 13.33
C GLU A 217 -42.61 34.53 13.37
N PRO A 218 -43.25 34.88 12.23
CA PRO A 218 -44.24 35.95 12.19
C PRO A 218 -45.65 35.47 12.64
N GLU A 219 -45.79 34.44 13.40
CA GLU A 219 -47.10 33.80 13.63
C GLU A 219 -47.76 34.09 14.97
N GLU A 220 -47.14 34.89 15.90
CA GLU A 220 -47.80 35.28 17.15
C GLU A 220 -48.36 36.73 17.16
N ALA A 221 -48.18 37.54 16.09
CA ALA A 221 -48.64 38.90 16.06
C ALA A 221 -50.12 39.07 15.55
N GLU A 222 -50.74 38.06 14.96
CA GLU A 222 -52.15 38.15 14.50
C GLU A 222 -53.19 37.73 15.55
N GLY A 223 -52.78 37.05 16.63
CA GLY A 223 -53.69 36.56 17.69
C GLY A 223 -54.16 37.62 18.66
N GLU A 224 -53.47 38.73 18.82
CA GLU A 224 -53.73 39.74 19.84
C GLU A 224 -54.62 40.94 19.36
N LEU A 225 -54.75 41.11 18.03
CA LEU A 225 -55.57 42.18 17.45
C LEU A 225 -57.05 41.81 17.28
N VAL A 226 -57.45 40.55 17.49
CA VAL A 226 -58.85 40.10 17.37
C VAL A 226 -59.59 40.13 18.72
N LYS A 227 -58.93 40.39 19.89
CA LYS A 227 -59.53 40.43 21.20
C LYS A 227 -59.77 41.85 21.76
N ALA A 228 -59.42 42.89 21.01
CA ALA A 228 -59.62 44.30 21.44
C ALA A 228 -60.56 45.13 20.57
N GLY A 229 -61.46 44.48 19.78
CA GLY A 229 -62.48 45.16 19.02
C GLY A 229 -63.90 44.74 19.43
#